data_4efea7c1cf0476b8bbfcc3c380042b4c
#
_entry.id   4efea7c1cf0476b8bbfcc3c380042b4c
#
_cell.length_a   1.000
_cell.length_b   1.000
_cell.length_c   1.000
_cell.angle_alpha   90.00
_cell.angle_beta   90.00
_cell.angle_gamma   90.00
#
_symmetry.space_group_name_H-M   'P 1'
#
loop_
_entity.id
_entity.type
_entity.pdbx_description
1 polymer ?
#
loop_
_entity_poly.entity_id
_entity_poly.type
_entity_poly.pdbx_seq_one_letter_code
_entity_poly.pdbx_strand_id
1 'polypeptide(L)'
;TLARVMAGLLPASQGQVLLDGDELQPALQKRKRSELQKIQFVFQMADTALNPRQRIDHILGRPLGFYLGLKGKEKRRRILELLEMVELPQDFAGRYPEELSGGQKQRVNLARALAAAPEVLLCDEVISALDSIVGANVIELLKRLRKQTGVSFVFISHDLSTVASFADEIV
;
A
#
# COMPACT_ATOMS: atom_id res chain seq x y z
N THR A 1 -2.64 10.75 -11.89
CA THR A 1 -2.00 10.32 -13.16
C THR A 1 -0.53 9.93 -12.95
N LEU A 2 0.32 10.78 -12.31
CA LEU A 2 1.76 10.53 -12.13
C LEU A 2 2.02 9.19 -11.42
N ALA A 3 1.38 8.92 -10.27
CA ALA A 3 1.54 7.67 -9.55
C ALA A 3 1.23 6.43 -10.42
N ARG A 4 0.23 6.51 -11.31
CA ARG A 4 -0.10 5.42 -12.23
C ARG A 4 0.99 5.19 -13.28
N VAL A 5 1.66 6.25 -13.73
CA VAL A 5 2.82 6.14 -14.63
C VAL A 5 3.99 5.50 -13.89
N MET A 6 4.31 5.96 -12.69
CA MET A 6 5.36 5.37 -11.86
C MET A 6 5.10 3.88 -11.57
N ALA A 7 3.85 3.50 -11.31
CA ALA A 7 3.44 2.11 -11.13
C ALA A 7 3.44 1.27 -12.42
N GLY A 8 3.58 1.88 -13.60
CA GLY A 8 3.48 1.19 -14.90
C GLY A 8 2.05 0.84 -15.32
N LEU A 9 1.03 1.41 -14.64
CA LEU A 9 -0.39 1.25 -14.97
C LEU A 9 -0.82 2.10 -16.16
N LEU A 10 -0.06 3.18 -16.43
CA LEU A 10 -0.19 4.03 -17.61
C LEU A 10 1.19 4.25 -18.22
N PRO A 11 1.32 4.27 -19.54
CA PRO A 11 2.58 4.63 -20.19
C PRO A 11 2.88 6.11 -19.98
N ALA A 12 4.17 6.46 -19.83
CA ALA A 12 4.60 7.84 -19.88
C ALA A 12 4.46 8.37 -21.32
N SER A 13 3.98 9.62 -21.46
CA SER A 13 3.95 10.29 -22.77
C SER A 13 5.36 10.73 -23.23
N GLN A 14 6.20 11.11 -22.26
CA GLN A 14 7.60 11.49 -22.45
C GLN A 14 8.39 11.17 -21.17
N GLY A 15 9.72 11.06 -21.32
CA GLY A 15 10.60 10.76 -20.20
C GLY A 15 10.61 9.29 -19.81
N GLN A 16 11.19 9.00 -18.66
CA GLN A 16 11.41 7.64 -18.17
C GLN A 16 11.20 7.59 -16.66
N VAL A 17 10.90 6.41 -16.12
CA VAL A 17 10.81 6.14 -14.69
C VAL A 17 12.05 5.37 -14.27
N LEU A 18 12.81 5.93 -13.34
CA LEU A 18 13.99 5.30 -12.77
C LEU A 18 13.71 4.84 -11.33
N LEU A 19 14.24 3.70 -10.94
CA LEU A 19 14.30 3.20 -9.57
C LEU A 19 15.74 2.81 -9.26
N ASP A 20 16.35 3.46 -8.28
CA ASP A 20 17.77 3.29 -7.91
C ASP A 20 18.74 3.49 -9.11
N GLY A 21 18.38 4.35 -10.06
CA GLY A 21 19.13 4.63 -11.28
C GLY A 21 18.84 3.70 -12.44
N ASP A 22 18.12 2.60 -12.22
CA ASP A 22 17.73 1.65 -13.27
C ASP A 22 16.39 2.07 -13.92
N GLU A 23 16.34 2.05 -15.25
CA GLU A 23 15.12 2.36 -16.00
C GLU A 23 14.10 1.22 -15.89
N LEU A 24 12.90 1.56 -15.44
CA LEU A 24 11.79 0.61 -15.36
C LEU A 24 11.04 0.54 -16.70
N GLN A 25 10.62 -0.67 -17.07
CA GLN A 25 9.75 -0.83 -18.22
C GLN A 25 8.46 -0.01 -18.07
N PRO A 26 8.03 0.74 -19.12
CA PRO A 26 6.84 1.62 -19.03
C PRO A 26 5.56 0.87 -18.70
N ALA A 27 5.39 -0.34 -19.23
CA ALA A 27 4.20 -1.16 -19.02
C ALA A 27 4.39 -2.19 -17.90
N LEU A 28 3.44 -2.25 -16.98
CA LEU A 28 3.42 -3.17 -15.82
C LEU A 28 3.72 -4.63 -16.21
N GLN A 29 3.13 -5.09 -17.33
CA GLN A 29 3.27 -6.49 -17.81
C GLN A 29 4.69 -6.84 -18.26
N LYS A 30 5.52 -5.83 -18.55
CA LYS A 30 6.92 -5.99 -18.96
C LYS A 30 7.89 -5.86 -17.78
N ARG A 31 7.42 -5.42 -16.61
CA ARG A 31 8.24 -5.30 -15.41
C ARG A 31 8.55 -6.66 -14.81
N LYS A 32 9.78 -6.82 -14.35
CA LYS A 32 10.18 -8.03 -13.60
C LYS A 32 9.44 -8.10 -12.28
N ARG A 33 9.27 -9.31 -11.76
CA ARG A 33 8.63 -9.53 -10.45
C ARG A 33 9.31 -8.77 -9.31
N SER A 34 10.64 -8.68 -9.33
CA SER A 34 11.42 -7.89 -8.37
C SER A 34 11.11 -6.39 -8.44
N GLU A 35 10.95 -5.82 -9.64
CA GLU A 35 10.56 -4.42 -9.83
C GLU A 35 9.12 -4.17 -9.35
N LEU A 36 8.20 -5.11 -9.64
CA LEU A 36 6.83 -5.05 -9.16
C LEU A 36 6.74 -5.14 -7.63
N GLN A 37 7.63 -5.92 -7.00
CA GLN A 37 7.72 -6.02 -5.55
C GLN A 37 8.13 -4.69 -4.91
N LYS A 38 9.15 -4.04 -5.47
CA LYS A 38 9.74 -2.81 -4.93
C LYS A 38 8.76 -1.64 -4.90
N ILE A 39 7.87 -1.54 -5.89
CA ILE A 39 6.89 -0.44 -6.01
C ILE A 39 5.49 -1.00 -5.83
N GLN A 40 4.84 -0.59 -4.75
CA GLN A 40 3.45 -0.97 -4.49
C GLN A 40 2.53 0.24 -4.52
N PHE A 41 1.28 0.00 -4.92
CA PHE A 41 0.27 1.04 -5.07
C PHE A 41 -0.85 0.87 -4.04
N VAL A 42 -1.13 1.93 -3.30
CA VAL A 42 -2.28 2.04 -2.40
C VAL A 42 -3.34 2.88 -3.08
N PHE A 43 -4.45 2.26 -3.46
CA PHE A 43 -5.54 2.92 -4.16
C PHE A 43 -6.37 3.79 -3.22
N GLN A 44 -6.91 4.88 -3.77
CA GLN A 44 -7.78 5.83 -3.10
C GLN A 44 -8.97 5.16 -2.39
N MET A 45 -9.68 4.28 -3.10
CA MET A 45 -10.86 3.59 -2.57
C MET A 45 -10.51 2.18 -2.13
N ALA A 46 -10.41 1.97 -0.82
CA ALA A 46 -10.17 0.64 -0.25
C ALA A 46 -11.30 -0.36 -0.60
N ASP A 47 -12.54 0.11 -0.73
CA ASP A 47 -13.69 -0.73 -1.10
C ASP A 47 -13.53 -1.42 -2.44
N THR A 48 -12.97 -0.74 -3.44
CA THR A 48 -12.71 -1.34 -4.77
C THR A 48 -11.39 -2.09 -4.84
N ALA A 49 -10.47 -1.81 -3.92
CA ALA A 49 -9.15 -2.42 -3.89
C ALA A 49 -9.14 -3.80 -3.23
N LEU A 50 -10.08 -4.08 -2.34
CA LEU A 50 -10.21 -5.33 -1.61
C LEU A 50 -11.32 -6.19 -2.23
N ASN A 51 -11.01 -7.45 -2.55
CA ASN A 51 -12.04 -8.38 -3.04
C ASN A 51 -13.01 -8.76 -1.90
N PRO A 52 -14.30 -8.37 -1.97
CA PRO A 52 -15.25 -8.60 -0.88
C PRO A 52 -15.52 -10.08 -0.59
N ARG A 53 -15.24 -10.96 -1.56
CA ARG A 53 -15.42 -12.41 -1.42
C ARG A 53 -14.23 -13.14 -0.82
N GLN A 54 -13.17 -12.42 -0.44
CA GLN A 54 -11.97 -13.00 0.16
C GLN A 54 -11.80 -12.51 1.60
N ARG A 55 -11.42 -13.43 2.47
CA ARG A 55 -11.04 -13.10 3.84
C ARG A 55 -9.73 -12.29 3.85
N ILE A 56 -9.54 -11.52 4.90
CA ILE A 56 -8.36 -10.66 5.06
C ILE A 56 -7.05 -11.48 5.02
N ASP A 57 -7.02 -12.66 5.64
CA ASP A 57 -5.84 -13.56 5.58
C ASP A 57 -5.48 -13.97 4.14
N HIS A 58 -6.48 -14.18 3.27
CA HIS A 58 -6.26 -14.46 1.85
C HIS A 58 -5.74 -13.24 1.10
N ILE A 59 -6.32 -12.06 1.36
CA ILE A 59 -5.93 -10.78 0.74
C ILE A 59 -4.47 -10.46 1.06
N LEU A 60 -4.08 -10.53 2.35
CA LEU A 60 -2.70 -10.28 2.81
C LEU A 60 -1.75 -11.42 2.41
N GLY A 61 -2.23 -12.64 2.42
CA GLY A 61 -1.45 -13.83 2.12
C GLY A 61 -1.05 -13.95 0.64
N ARG A 62 -1.77 -13.30 -0.28
CA ARG A 62 -1.48 -13.37 -1.72
C ARG A 62 -0.13 -12.72 -2.07
N PRO A 63 0.14 -11.45 -1.72
CA PRO A 63 1.44 -10.83 -1.97
C PRO A 63 2.59 -11.53 -1.22
N LEU A 64 2.38 -11.99 0.02
CA LEU A 64 3.38 -12.75 0.77
C LEU A 64 3.82 -14.03 0.03
N GLY A 65 2.86 -14.78 -0.52
CA GLY A 65 3.16 -15.97 -1.31
C GLY A 65 3.77 -15.63 -2.66
N PHE A 66 3.24 -14.62 -3.34
CA PHE A 66 3.67 -14.25 -4.68
C PHE A 66 5.06 -13.60 -4.71
N TYR A 67 5.33 -12.62 -3.87
CA TYR A 67 6.60 -11.88 -3.88
C TYR A 67 7.68 -12.56 -3.02
N LEU A 68 7.33 -13.04 -1.83
CA LEU A 68 8.29 -13.54 -0.84
C LEU A 68 8.35 -15.07 -0.76
N GLY A 69 7.47 -15.78 -1.47
CA GLY A 69 7.44 -17.24 -1.46
C GLY A 69 6.95 -17.86 -0.14
N LEU A 70 6.42 -17.06 0.79
CA LEU A 70 6.02 -17.54 2.12
C LEU A 70 4.85 -18.52 2.06
N LYS A 71 4.92 -19.59 2.89
CA LYS A 71 3.90 -20.65 2.96
C LYS A 71 3.63 -21.06 4.43
N GLY A 72 2.53 -21.76 4.64
CA GLY A 72 2.22 -22.42 5.90
C GLY A 72 2.27 -21.52 7.12
N LYS A 73 2.93 -21.95 8.18
CA LYS A 73 3.01 -21.26 9.48
C LYS A 73 3.70 -19.89 9.39
N GLU A 74 4.75 -19.78 8.58
CA GLU A 74 5.51 -18.54 8.40
C GLU A 74 4.64 -17.45 7.74
N LYS A 75 3.92 -17.82 6.68
CA LYS A 75 2.96 -16.92 6.03
C LYS A 75 1.89 -16.44 7.01
N ARG A 76 1.32 -17.37 7.82
CA ARG A 76 0.32 -17.03 8.83
C ARG A 76 0.89 -16.06 9.87
N ARG A 77 2.08 -16.31 10.41
CA ARG A 77 2.75 -15.40 11.34
C ARG A 77 2.89 -14.01 10.73
N ARG A 78 3.37 -13.91 9.49
CA ARG A 78 3.57 -12.63 8.81
C ARG A 78 2.25 -11.86 8.57
N ILE A 79 1.15 -12.56 8.32
CA ILE A 79 -0.19 -11.93 8.23
C ILE A 79 -0.57 -11.27 9.56
N LEU A 80 -0.36 -11.95 10.69
CA LEU A 80 -0.70 -11.40 12.01
C LEU A 80 0.18 -10.19 12.35
N GLU A 81 1.49 -10.25 12.05
CA GLU A 81 2.41 -9.12 12.20
C GLU A 81 1.97 -7.91 11.35
N LEU A 82 1.52 -8.13 10.11
CA LEU A 82 1.01 -7.05 9.25
C LEU A 82 -0.25 -6.41 9.81
N LEU A 83 -1.17 -7.19 10.37
CA LEU A 83 -2.36 -6.64 11.03
C LEU A 83 -1.98 -5.79 12.24
N GLU A 84 -1.05 -6.26 13.05
CA GLU A 84 -0.53 -5.50 14.19
C GLU A 84 0.15 -4.19 13.76
N MET A 85 0.98 -4.24 12.71
CA MET A 85 1.64 -3.05 12.13
C MET A 85 0.64 -1.96 11.73
N VAL A 86 -0.54 -2.34 11.24
CA VAL A 86 -1.60 -1.40 10.86
C VAL A 86 -2.65 -1.21 11.96
N GLU A 87 -2.36 -1.63 13.19
CA GLU A 87 -3.21 -1.48 14.39
C GLU A 87 -4.59 -2.13 14.22
N LEU A 88 -4.64 -3.30 13.64
CA LEU A 88 -5.82 -4.12 13.58
C LEU A 88 -5.64 -5.38 14.44
N PRO A 89 -6.68 -5.79 15.21
CA PRO A 89 -6.66 -7.03 15.95
C PRO A 89 -6.40 -8.24 15.05
N GLN A 90 -5.73 -9.26 15.60
CA GLN A 90 -5.35 -10.45 14.84
C GLN A 90 -6.56 -11.28 14.35
N ASP A 91 -7.71 -11.21 15.06
CA ASP A 91 -8.96 -11.87 14.65
C ASP A 91 -9.53 -11.34 13.33
N PHE A 92 -9.10 -10.12 12.91
CA PHE A 92 -9.44 -9.57 11.59
C PHE A 92 -8.98 -10.44 10.43
N ALA A 93 -7.97 -11.28 10.63
CA ALA A 93 -7.52 -12.25 9.62
C ALA A 93 -8.67 -13.11 9.08
N GLY A 94 -9.64 -13.44 9.95
CA GLY A 94 -10.79 -14.26 9.58
C GLY A 94 -11.96 -13.51 8.94
N ARG A 95 -11.99 -12.18 9.02
CA ARG A 95 -13.11 -11.35 8.56
C ARG A 95 -13.08 -11.14 7.05
N TYR A 96 -14.21 -10.68 6.53
CA TYR A 96 -14.37 -10.20 5.16
C TYR A 96 -14.35 -8.67 5.13
N PRO A 97 -13.97 -8.04 4.00
CA PRO A 97 -13.96 -6.58 3.87
C PRO A 97 -15.28 -5.90 4.23
N GLU A 98 -16.42 -6.53 3.97
CA GLU A 98 -17.75 -5.99 4.27
C GLU A 98 -18.01 -5.81 5.76
N GLU A 99 -17.29 -6.55 6.62
CA GLU A 99 -17.39 -6.47 8.07
C GLU A 99 -16.54 -5.33 8.68
N LEU A 100 -15.80 -4.58 7.83
CA LEU A 100 -14.86 -3.56 8.25
C LEU A 100 -15.41 -2.15 7.97
N SER A 101 -15.09 -1.19 8.88
CA SER A 101 -15.29 0.24 8.60
C SER A 101 -14.35 0.74 7.49
N GLY A 102 -14.64 1.91 6.90
CA GLY A 102 -13.80 2.51 5.86
C GLY A 102 -12.34 2.68 6.26
N GLY A 103 -12.08 3.19 7.47
CA GLY A 103 -10.72 3.31 8.01
C GLY A 103 -10.03 1.97 8.24
N GLN A 104 -10.76 0.94 8.67
CA GLN A 104 -10.23 -0.42 8.82
C GLN A 104 -9.89 -1.05 7.46
N LYS A 105 -10.74 -0.86 6.44
CA LYS A 105 -10.46 -1.28 5.06
C LYS A 105 -9.20 -0.60 4.53
N GLN A 106 -9.03 0.70 4.81
CA GLN A 106 -7.84 1.43 4.38
C GLN A 106 -6.57 0.89 5.05
N ARG A 107 -6.62 0.55 6.34
CA ARG A 107 -5.52 -0.11 7.06
C ARG A 107 -5.18 -1.48 6.45
N VAL A 108 -6.17 -2.29 6.08
CA VAL A 108 -5.96 -3.56 5.36
C VAL A 108 -5.33 -3.32 3.98
N ASN A 109 -5.75 -2.28 3.26
CA ASN A 109 -5.18 -1.91 1.96
C ASN A 109 -3.68 -1.54 2.08
N LEU A 110 -3.31 -0.79 3.14
CA LEU A 110 -1.91 -0.52 3.49
C LEU A 110 -1.15 -1.80 3.84
N ALA A 111 -1.70 -2.65 4.70
CA ALA A 111 -1.09 -3.93 5.08
C ALA A 111 -0.83 -4.83 3.85
N ARG A 112 -1.77 -4.84 2.88
CA ARG A 112 -1.63 -5.59 1.63
C ARG A 112 -0.44 -5.09 0.81
N ALA A 113 -0.26 -3.79 0.70
CA ALA A 113 0.87 -3.21 -0.02
C ALA A 113 2.20 -3.52 0.70
N LEU A 114 2.24 -3.36 2.03
CA LEU A 114 3.41 -3.71 2.86
C LEU A 114 3.76 -5.20 2.84
N ALA A 115 2.80 -6.07 2.57
CA ALA A 115 3.03 -7.52 2.48
C ALA A 115 4.02 -7.93 1.38
N ALA A 116 4.23 -7.08 0.38
CA ALA A 116 5.27 -7.27 -0.63
C ALA A 116 6.68 -6.92 -0.13
N ALA A 117 6.82 -6.30 1.06
CA ALA A 117 8.06 -5.67 1.55
C ALA A 117 8.62 -4.68 0.51
N PRO A 118 7.88 -3.65 0.12
CA PRO A 118 8.27 -2.72 -0.92
C PRO A 118 9.35 -1.74 -0.45
N GLU A 119 10.05 -1.12 -1.40
CA GLU A 119 10.93 0.03 -1.18
C GLU A 119 10.17 1.35 -1.32
N VAL A 120 9.15 1.39 -2.18
CA VAL A 120 8.34 2.58 -2.47
C VAL A 120 6.85 2.24 -2.39
N LEU A 121 6.09 3.05 -1.65
CA LEU A 121 4.63 3.04 -1.61
C LEU A 121 4.07 4.28 -2.30
N LEU A 122 3.33 4.07 -3.38
CA LEU A 122 2.60 5.11 -4.10
C LEU A 122 1.21 5.24 -3.47
N CYS A 123 0.95 6.32 -2.77
CA CYS A 123 -0.29 6.60 -2.05
C CYS A 123 -1.08 7.67 -2.80
N ASP A 124 -2.12 7.25 -3.54
CA ASP A 124 -2.95 8.14 -4.35
C ASP A 124 -4.24 8.46 -3.59
N GLU A 125 -4.29 9.65 -2.99
CA GLU A 125 -5.43 10.17 -2.21
C GLU A 125 -5.97 9.21 -1.12
N VAL A 126 -5.10 8.54 -0.40
CA VAL A 126 -5.45 7.44 0.51
C VAL A 126 -6.32 7.83 1.70
N ILE A 127 -6.53 9.14 1.96
CA ILE A 127 -7.36 9.65 3.05
C ILE A 127 -8.58 10.44 2.56
N SER A 128 -8.71 10.73 1.26
CA SER A 128 -9.72 11.66 0.72
C SER A 128 -11.17 11.20 0.94
N ALA A 129 -11.40 9.90 1.08
CA ALA A 129 -12.71 9.31 1.32
C ALA A 129 -13.01 9.07 2.81
N LEU A 130 -12.14 9.49 3.73
CA LEU A 130 -12.27 9.30 5.17
C LEU A 130 -12.69 10.61 5.85
N ASP A 131 -13.40 10.50 6.97
CA ASP A 131 -13.61 11.66 7.83
C ASP A 131 -12.29 12.16 8.42
N SER A 132 -12.26 13.43 8.87
CA SER A 132 -11.05 14.12 9.29
C SER A 132 -10.30 13.42 10.43
N ILE A 133 -11.03 12.80 11.38
CA ILE A 133 -10.43 12.13 12.54
C ILE A 133 -9.78 10.82 12.08
N VAL A 134 -10.49 10.03 11.28
CA VAL A 134 -9.96 8.77 10.74
C VAL A 134 -8.80 9.04 9.80
N GLY A 135 -8.87 10.07 8.96
CA GLY A 135 -7.79 10.51 8.08
C GLY A 135 -6.52 10.87 8.85
N ALA A 136 -6.64 11.66 9.92
CA ALA A 136 -5.51 12.01 10.80
C ALA A 136 -4.84 10.76 11.40
N ASN A 137 -5.65 9.80 11.88
CA ASN A 137 -5.13 8.54 12.42
C ASN A 137 -4.38 7.71 11.36
N VAL A 138 -4.83 7.74 10.09
CA VAL A 138 -4.13 7.06 8.99
C VAL A 138 -2.80 7.76 8.69
N ILE A 139 -2.72 9.09 8.73
CA ILE A 139 -1.46 9.82 8.55
C ILE A 139 -0.45 9.49 9.66
N GLU A 140 -0.87 9.47 10.92
CA GLU A 140 -0.01 9.06 12.03
C GLU A 140 0.47 7.60 11.89
N LEU A 141 -0.40 6.71 11.41
CA LEU A 141 -0.02 5.35 11.07
C LEU A 141 1.06 5.33 9.97
N LEU A 142 0.90 6.09 8.88
CA LEU A 142 1.89 6.16 7.80
C LEU A 142 3.25 6.68 8.29
N LYS A 143 3.28 7.70 9.17
CA LYS A 143 4.51 8.21 9.80
C LYS A 143 5.24 7.12 10.59
N ARG A 144 4.49 6.30 11.35
CA ARG A 144 5.08 5.18 12.10
C ARG A 144 5.58 4.08 11.19
N LEU A 145 4.79 3.69 10.20
CA LEU A 145 5.19 2.68 9.22
C LEU A 145 6.48 3.08 8.49
N ARG A 146 6.61 4.35 8.10
CA ARG A 146 7.85 4.88 7.52
C ARG A 146 9.06 4.65 8.44
N LYS A 147 8.94 4.98 9.71
CA LYS A 147 10.03 4.81 10.69
C LYS A 147 10.36 3.33 10.94
N GLN A 148 9.35 2.46 10.96
CA GLN A 148 9.53 1.03 11.27
C GLN A 148 10.09 0.24 10.10
N THR A 149 9.70 0.57 8.86
CA THR A 149 10.01 -0.23 7.67
C THR A 149 11.08 0.40 6.78
N GLY A 150 11.36 1.70 6.93
CA GLY A 150 12.25 2.44 6.03
C GLY A 150 11.69 2.65 4.62
N VAL A 151 10.40 2.32 4.37
CA VAL A 151 9.77 2.48 3.08
C VAL A 151 9.63 3.95 2.69
N SER A 152 9.91 4.29 1.45
CA SER A 152 9.68 5.62 0.89
C SER A 152 8.22 5.76 0.45
N PHE A 153 7.64 6.95 0.71
CA PHE A 153 6.27 7.26 0.29
C PHE A 153 6.27 8.32 -0.81
N VAL A 154 5.55 8.04 -1.88
CA VAL A 154 5.09 9.08 -2.81
C VAL A 154 3.62 9.32 -2.48
N PHE A 155 3.35 10.44 -1.80
CA PHE A 155 2.04 10.75 -1.27
C PHE A 155 1.37 11.84 -2.11
N ILE A 156 0.24 11.51 -2.71
CA ILE A 156 -0.56 12.44 -3.53
C ILE A 156 -1.81 12.81 -2.75
N SER A 157 -2.01 14.11 -2.56
CA SER A 157 -3.18 14.67 -1.89
C SER A 157 -3.47 16.07 -2.41
N HIS A 158 -4.74 16.45 -2.39
CA HIS A 158 -5.16 17.83 -2.61
C HIS A 158 -5.25 18.65 -1.30
N ASP A 159 -5.06 18.00 -0.14
CA ASP A 159 -4.99 18.66 1.16
C ASP A 159 -3.54 19.05 1.50
N LEU A 160 -3.24 20.34 1.30
CA LEU A 160 -1.91 20.90 1.55
C LEU A 160 -1.49 20.80 3.02
N SER A 161 -2.43 20.87 3.95
CA SER A 161 -2.12 20.77 5.39
C SER A 161 -1.62 19.37 5.75
N THR A 162 -2.26 18.37 5.19
CA THR A 162 -1.82 16.96 5.33
C THR A 162 -0.45 16.76 4.69
N VAL A 163 -0.25 17.25 3.46
CA VAL A 163 1.05 17.11 2.77
C VAL A 163 2.18 17.75 3.59
N ALA A 164 1.99 19.00 4.06
CA ALA A 164 2.96 19.70 4.87
C ALA A 164 3.30 19.00 6.20
N SER A 165 2.37 18.25 6.77
CA SER A 165 2.57 17.50 8.02
C SER A 165 3.30 16.16 7.84
N PHE A 166 3.38 15.65 6.61
CA PHE A 166 3.87 14.30 6.32
C PHE A 166 5.10 14.27 5.41
N ALA A 167 5.14 15.12 4.38
CA ALA A 167 6.18 15.11 3.36
C ALA A 167 7.48 15.76 3.84
N ASP A 168 8.62 15.20 3.43
CA ASP A 168 9.93 15.81 3.59
C ASP A 168 10.22 16.76 2.41
N GLU A 169 9.66 16.46 1.24
CA GLU A 169 9.81 17.24 0.00
C GLU A 169 8.46 17.31 -0.73
N ILE A 170 8.17 18.46 -1.34
CA ILE A 170 6.91 18.71 -2.07
C ILE A 170 7.28 19.15 -3.50
N VAL A 171 6.60 18.53 -4.46
CA VAL A 171 6.79 18.77 -5.91
C VAL A 171 5.49 19.25 -6.56
#